data_4a45af0414810e0047d8dbf99c186322
#
_entry.id   4a45af0414810e0047d8dbf99c186322
#
_cell.length_a   1.000
_cell.length_b   1.000
_cell.length_c   1.000
_cell.angle_alpha   90.00
_cell.angle_beta   90.00
_cell.angle_gamma   90.00
#
_symmetry.space_group_name_H-M   'P 1'
#
loop_
_entity.id
_entity.type
_entity.pdbx_description
1 polymer ?
#
loop_
_entity_poly.entity_id
_entity_poly.type
_entity_poly.pdbx_seq_one_letter_code
_entity_poly.pdbx_strand_id
1 'polypeptide(L)'
;FNQSGEPVPFSLVTTMRPQPAPTTTALRLFALNASPGGEEDSGDKIMLRARNGVEIVLEGQHAAAAGQHYLLTLPENATEVPLSQLQLFWDTPQGSWQGTASVYYSEDLKNWYTLREEMPLLDVMSGQDRLKLDRIDTDLVLSPEANRYLLLVLNTGRSALTLTGVNAINATEQPESEHISLAGEGERVSESEAVWR
;
A
#
# COMPACT_ATOMS: atom_id res chain seq x y z
N PHE A 1 32.56 5.17 -33.46
CA PHE A 1 33.39 5.05 -34.66
C PHE A 1 34.82 4.72 -34.22
N ASN A 2 35.46 3.77 -34.88
CA ASN A 2 36.88 3.46 -34.65
C ASN A 2 37.75 4.51 -35.35
N GLN A 3 39.09 4.39 -35.21
CA GLN A 3 40.04 5.30 -35.85
C GLN A 3 39.98 5.32 -37.39
N SER A 4 39.26 4.37 -37.99
CA SER A 4 39.01 4.28 -39.41
C SER A 4 37.64 4.83 -39.85
N GLY A 5 36.89 5.46 -38.93
CA GLY A 5 35.57 6.01 -39.21
C GLY A 5 34.43 4.97 -39.36
N GLU A 6 34.68 3.74 -38.92
CA GLU A 6 33.66 2.67 -38.99
C GLU A 6 32.81 2.66 -37.68
N PRO A 7 31.51 2.46 -37.73
CA PRO A 7 30.69 2.33 -36.55
C PRO A 7 31.12 1.10 -35.75
N VAL A 8 31.53 1.31 -34.51
CA VAL A 8 31.87 0.24 -33.57
C VAL A 8 30.60 -0.15 -32.83
N PRO A 9 30.16 -1.42 -32.85
CA PRO A 9 29.05 -1.87 -32.06
C PRO A 9 29.42 -1.73 -30.57
N PHE A 10 28.61 -1.00 -29.83
CA PHE A 10 28.73 -0.93 -28.37
C PHE A 10 27.50 -1.56 -27.75
N SER A 11 27.67 -2.22 -26.61
CA SER A 11 26.58 -2.64 -25.78
C SER A 11 26.72 -1.98 -24.40
N LEU A 12 25.67 -1.30 -23.98
CA LEU A 12 25.53 -0.85 -22.60
C LEU A 12 25.07 -2.03 -21.76
N VAL A 13 25.96 -2.57 -20.94
CA VAL A 13 25.59 -3.54 -19.90
C VAL A 13 25.25 -2.73 -18.66
N THR A 14 23.99 -2.47 -18.43
CA THR A 14 23.51 -1.98 -17.17
C THR A 14 23.58 -3.12 -16.17
N THR A 15 24.54 -3.10 -15.29
CA THR A 15 24.50 -3.97 -14.09
C THR A 15 23.34 -3.52 -13.23
N MET A 16 22.21 -4.24 -13.30
CA MET A 16 21.15 -4.05 -12.32
C MET A 16 21.75 -4.33 -10.94
N ARG A 17 21.86 -3.31 -10.09
CA ARG A 17 22.09 -3.54 -8.67
C ARG A 17 20.96 -4.42 -8.17
N PRO A 18 21.26 -5.47 -7.40
CA PRO A 18 20.21 -6.26 -6.78
C PRO A 18 19.32 -5.33 -5.96
N GLN A 19 18.05 -5.23 -6.34
CA GLN A 19 17.09 -4.45 -5.63
C GLN A 19 16.91 -5.09 -4.24
N PRO A 20 17.04 -4.35 -3.14
CA PRO A 20 16.81 -4.91 -1.82
C PRO A 20 15.39 -5.45 -1.78
N ALA A 21 15.24 -6.63 -1.19
CA ALA A 21 13.93 -7.28 -1.05
C ALA A 21 12.98 -6.37 -0.25
N PRO A 22 11.70 -6.27 -0.64
CA PRO A 22 10.73 -5.50 0.11
C PRO A 22 10.64 -6.03 1.54
N THR A 23 10.67 -5.12 2.51
CA THR A 23 10.45 -5.49 3.91
C THR A 23 8.96 -5.60 4.20
N THR A 24 8.61 -6.58 5.01
CA THR A 24 7.21 -6.87 5.35
C THR A 24 7.05 -6.87 6.86
N THR A 25 6.08 -6.11 7.37
CA THR A 25 5.75 -6.04 8.79
C THR A 25 4.30 -6.44 8.99
N ALA A 26 4.04 -7.46 9.79
CA ALA A 26 2.69 -7.86 10.17
C ALA A 26 2.06 -6.82 11.11
N LEU A 27 0.90 -6.29 10.74
CA LEU A 27 0.12 -5.39 11.56
C LEU A 27 -0.79 -6.16 12.52
N ARG A 28 -1.08 -5.58 13.68
CA ARG A 28 -2.07 -6.12 14.61
C ARG A 28 -3.46 -5.78 14.07
N LEU A 29 -4.32 -6.78 13.99
CA LEU A 29 -5.66 -6.71 13.40
C LEU A 29 -6.72 -6.85 14.49
N PHE A 30 -7.64 -5.89 14.58
CA PHE A 30 -8.77 -5.90 15.51
C PHE A 30 -10.06 -5.71 14.72
N ALA A 31 -10.92 -6.73 14.72
CA ALA A 31 -12.26 -6.60 14.15
C ALA A 31 -13.12 -5.68 15.01
N LEU A 32 -13.82 -4.75 14.37
CA LEU A 32 -14.73 -3.81 15.01
C LEU A 32 -16.17 -4.18 14.67
N ASN A 33 -17.06 -4.07 15.65
CA ASN A 33 -18.48 -4.22 15.44
C ASN A 33 -19.11 -2.84 15.31
N ALA A 34 -19.79 -2.60 14.19
CA ALA A 34 -20.58 -1.40 14.02
C ALA A 34 -21.86 -1.52 14.88
N SER A 35 -22.09 -0.54 15.72
CA SER A 35 -23.40 -0.35 16.38
C SER A 35 -24.03 0.91 15.79
N PRO A 36 -25.31 0.89 15.42
CA PRO A 36 -25.99 2.12 15.07
C PRO A 36 -25.87 3.08 16.25
N GLY A 37 -25.37 4.27 15.99
CA GLY A 37 -25.32 5.34 16.99
C GLY A 37 -26.72 5.58 17.55
N GLY A 38 -26.85 5.73 18.85
CA GLY A 38 -28.13 5.85 19.57
C GLY A 38 -29.07 6.89 18.95
N GLU A 39 -30.34 6.67 19.16
CA GLU A 39 -31.53 7.13 18.47
C GLU A 39 -31.79 8.66 18.32
N GLU A 40 -30.87 9.57 18.60
CA GLU A 40 -31.29 10.99 18.61
C GLU A 40 -30.45 12.02 17.85
N ASP A 41 -29.40 11.68 17.10
CA ASP A 41 -28.74 12.72 16.31
C ASP A 41 -28.13 12.22 15.00
N SER A 42 -28.73 12.69 13.90
CA SER A 42 -28.15 12.83 12.55
C SER A 42 -27.35 11.64 11.97
N GLY A 43 -27.83 11.05 10.91
CA GLY A 43 -27.37 9.96 10.06
C GLY A 43 -25.90 9.82 9.68
N ASP A 44 -24.98 10.55 10.31
CA ASP A 44 -23.57 10.63 9.90
C ASP A 44 -22.57 10.13 10.96
N LYS A 45 -23.05 9.45 12.02
CA LYS A 45 -22.17 8.92 13.06
C LYS A 45 -22.28 7.43 13.19
N ILE A 46 -21.17 6.71 13.11
CA ILE A 46 -21.08 5.29 13.40
C ILE A 46 -20.17 5.09 14.60
N MET A 47 -20.66 4.35 15.57
CA MET A 47 -19.85 3.90 16.69
C MET A 47 -19.31 2.50 16.39
N LEU A 48 -18.01 2.37 16.33
CA LEU A 48 -17.30 1.11 16.16
C LEU A 48 -16.72 0.69 17.52
N ARG A 49 -17.00 -0.55 17.89
CA ARG A 49 -16.51 -1.09 19.16
C ARG A 49 -15.67 -2.35 18.95
N ALA A 50 -14.45 -2.33 19.45
CA ALA A 50 -13.58 -3.49 19.50
C ALA A 50 -13.94 -4.37 20.72
N ARG A 51 -13.66 -5.66 20.65
CA ARG A 51 -13.90 -6.61 21.76
C ARG A 51 -13.15 -6.25 23.04
N ASN A 52 -12.05 -5.52 22.95
CA ASN A 52 -11.26 -5.04 24.08
C ASN A 52 -11.77 -3.74 24.71
N GLY A 53 -12.93 -3.24 24.30
CA GLY A 53 -13.56 -2.04 24.85
C GLY A 53 -13.13 -0.72 24.21
N VAL A 54 -12.29 -0.74 23.18
CA VAL A 54 -11.96 0.48 22.42
C VAL A 54 -13.18 0.89 21.60
N GLU A 55 -13.58 2.14 21.74
CA GLU A 55 -14.66 2.76 20.97
C GLU A 55 -14.06 3.78 20.02
N ILE A 56 -14.51 3.73 18.77
CA ILE A 56 -14.14 4.65 17.71
C ILE A 56 -15.44 5.28 17.19
N VAL A 57 -15.47 6.59 17.13
CA VAL A 57 -16.60 7.32 16.54
C VAL A 57 -16.15 7.83 15.18
N LEU A 58 -16.83 7.40 14.13
CA LEU A 58 -16.65 7.93 12.78
C LEU A 58 -17.76 8.94 12.51
N GLU A 59 -17.40 10.12 12.03
CA GLU A 59 -18.32 11.19 11.67
C GLU A 59 -18.22 11.48 10.17
N GLY A 60 -19.34 11.85 9.56
CA GLY A 60 -19.42 12.30 8.18
C GLY A 60 -19.31 11.18 7.13
N GLN A 61 -18.77 11.51 5.97
CA GLN A 61 -18.71 10.61 4.82
C GLN A 61 -17.90 9.30 5.06
N HIS A 62 -17.09 9.26 6.10
CA HIS A 62 -16.31 8.08 6.48
C HIS A 62 -17.15 7.01 7.18
N ALA A 63 -18.36 7.37 7.58
CA ALA A 63 -19.33 6.49 8.20
C ALA A 63 -20.06 5.64 7.14
N ALA A 64 -19.33 4.84 6.35
CA ALA A 64 -19.99 3.85 5.50
C ALA A 64 -20.60 2.77 6.41
N ALA A 65 -21.90 2.89 6.67
CA ALA A 65 -22.65 2.00 7.55
C ALA A 65 -22.66 0.53 7.10
N ALA A 66 -22.39 0.28 5.82
CA ALA A 66 -22.40 -1.04 5.22
C ALA A 66 -20.95 -1.50 4.97
N GLY A 67 -20.39 -2.28 5.88
CA GLY A 67 -19.04 -2.85 5.69
C GLY A 67 -18.52 -3.55 6.94
N GLN A 68 -17.45 -4.28 6.77
CA GLN A 68 -16.67 -4.83 7.87
C GLN A 68 -15.54 -3.85 8.21
N HIS A 69 -15.37 -3.56 9.48
CA HIS A 69 -14.43 -2.58 9.97
C HIS A 69 -13.32 -3.26 10.76
N TYR A 70 -12.09 -2.86 10.49
CA TYR A 70 -10.91 -3.39 11.17
C TYR A 70 -9.98 -2.24 11.56
N LEU A 71 -9.57 -2.24 12.83
CA LEU A 71 -8.50 -1.38 13.30
C LEU A 71 -7.17 -2.11 13.14
N LEU A 72 -6.21 -1.44 12.53
CA LEU A 72 -4.85 -1.93 12.37
C LEU A 72 -3.91 -1.05 13.19
N THR A 73 -2.94 -1.68 13.84
CA THR A 73 -1.90 -0.98 14.60
C THR A 73 -0.55 -1.62 14.37
N LEU A 74 0.51 -0.85 14.63
CA LEU A 74 1.86 -1.38 14.65
C LEU A 74 2.03 -2.45 15.74
N PRO A 75 2.91 -3.43 15.55
CA PRO A 75 3.36 -4.30 16.63
C PRO A 75 4.07 -3.47 17.72
N GLU A 76 4.07 -3.97 18.97
CA GLU A 76 4.55 -3.22 20.15
C GLU A 76 6.01 -2.74 20.06
N ASN A 77 6.84 -3.49 19.33
CA ASN A 77 8.28 -3.22 19.21
C ASN A 77 8.67 -2.48 17.93
N ALA A 78 7.70 -2.12 17.09
CA ALA A 78 7.98 -1.38 15.87
C ALA A 78 8.17 0.09 16.18
N THR A 79 9.20 0.70 15.60
CA THR A 79 9.46 2.14 15.69
C THR A 79 8.76 2.89 14.59
N GLU A 80 9.25 2.72 13.38
CA GLU A 80 8.67 3.30 12.16
C GLU A 80 8.55 2.22 11.10
N VAL A 81 7.46 2.25 10.35
CA VAL A 81 7.22 1.32 9.24
C VAL A 81 6.75 2.13 8.04
N PRO A 82 7.63 2.34 7.05
CA PRO A 82 7.22 2.88 5.78
C PRO A 82 6.19 1.93 5.14
N LEU A 83 5.08 2.48 4.70
CA LEU A 83 3.96 1.75 4.16
C LEU A 83 3.74 2.16 2.70
N SER A 84 4.31 1.39 1.77
CA SER A 84 4.05 1.56 0.34
C SER A 84 2.80 0.79 -0.10
N GLN A 85 2.54 -0.36 0.52
CA GLN A 85 1.38 -1.20 0.24
C GLN A 85 0.88 -1.88 1.50
N LEU A 86 -0.44 -2.07 1.59
CA LEU A 86 -1.08 -3.01 2.50
C LEU A 86 -1.39 -4.31 1.74
N GLN A 87 -0.94 -5.44 2.25
CA GLN A 87 -1.33 -6.75 1.76
C GLN A 87 -2.31 -7.40 2.73
N LEU A 88 -3.47 -7.79 2.20
CA LEU A 88 -4.55 -8.36 2.98
C LEU A 88 -4.61 -9.88 2.79
N PHE A 89 -4.84 -10.59 3.89
CA PHE A 89 -5.02 -12.04 3.91
C PHE A 89 -6.42 -12.36 4.40
N TRP A 90 -7.10 -13.25 3.67
CA TRP A 90 -8.45 -13.69 4.00
C TRP A 90 -8.66 -15.16 3.67
N ASP A 91 -9.58 -15.76 4.38
CA ASP A 91 -10.12 -17.07 4.04
C ASP A 91 -11.30 -16.87 3.09
N THR A 92 -11.15 -17.32 1.86
CA THR A 92 -12.21 -17.21 0.86
C THR A 92 -13.25 -18.30 1.13
N PRO A 93 -14.47 -17.96 1.48
CA PRO A 93 -15.55 -18.95 1.45
C PRO A 93 -15.73 -19.41 0.00
N GLN A 94 -16.00 -20.68 -0.17
CA GLN A 94 -16.10 -21.41 -1.44
C GLN A 94 -16.55 -20.55 -2.64
N GLY A 95 -15.63 -20.27 -3.57
CA GLY A 95 -15.94 -19.61 -4.83
C GLY A 95 -15.19 -18.28 -5.07
N SER A 96 -15.64 -17.57 -6.08
CA SER A 96 -15.12 -16.26 -6.44
C SER A 96 -15.66 -15.18 -5.52
N TRP A 97 -14.81 -14.23 -5.17
CA TRP A 97 -15.15 -13.10 -4.31
C TRP A 97 -14.64 -11.78 -4.89
N GLN A 98 -15.39 -10.71 -4.71
CA GLN A 98 -15.01 -9.35 -5.06
C GLN A 98 -15.60 -8.35 -4.07
N GLY A 99 -14.91 -7.23 -3.88
CA GLY A 99 -15.32 -6.14 -3.01
C GLY A 99 -14.43 -4.93 -3.16
N THR A 100 -14.62 -3.95 -2.30
CA THR A 100 -13.75 -2.78 -2.22
C THR A 100 -13.25 -2.57 -0.80
N ALA A 101 -12.13 -1.87 -0.68
CA ALA A 101 -11.56 -1.46 0.59
C ALA A 101 -11.29 0.03 0.61
N SER A 102 -11.61 0.67 1.73
CA SER A 102 -11.18 2.04 2.02
C SER A 102 -10.26 2.03 3.24
N VAL A 103 -9.23 2.85 3.22
CA VAL A 103 -8.22 2.95 4.27
C VAL A 103 -8.17 4.38 4.76
N TYR A 104 -8.25 4.54 6.07
CA TYR A 104 -8.11 5.81 6.77
C TYR A 104 -7.01 5.68 7.81
N TYR A 105 -6.39 6.80 8.17
CA TYR A 105 -5.37 6.84 9.22
C TYR A 105 -5.73 7.87 10.30
N SER A 106 -5.21 7.65 11.51
CA SER A 106 -5.42 8.52 12.66
C SER A 106 -4.26 8.41 13.65
N GLU A 107 -4.02 9.49 14.36
CA GLU A 107 -3.07 9.55 15.47
C GLU A 107 -3.76 9.28 16.82
N ASP A 108 -5.03 9.66 16.95
CA ASP A 108 -5.74 9.78 18.23
C ASP A 108 -7.05 8.97 18.33
N LEU A 109 -7.39 8.21 17.29
CA LEU A 109 -8.66 7.46 17.12
C LEU A 109 -9.92 8.36 17.03
N LYS A 110 -9.77 9.68 16.96
CA LYS A 110 -10.87 10.63 16.85
C LYS A 110 -10.91 11.31 15.50
N ASN A 111 -9.76 11.79 15.05
CA ASN A 111 -9.62 12.47 13.77
C ASN A 111 -9.12 11.48 12.74
N TRP A 112 -9.93 11.20 11.71
CA TRP A 112 -9.62 10.26 10.65
C TRP A 112 -9.40 10.99 9.33
N TYR A 113 -8.35 10.61 8.65
CA TYR A 113 -7.98 11.14 7.35
C TYR A 113 -8.00 10.04 6.32
N THR A 114 -8.52 10.35 5.14
CA THR A 114 -8.58 9.41 4.03
C THR A 114 -7.18 9.14 3.48
N LEU A 115 -6.81 7.87 3.39
CA LEU A 115 -5.60 7.43 2.71
C LEU A 115 -5.91 6.89 1.31
N ARG A 116 -6.90 5.99 1.21
CA ARG A 116 -7.41 5.43 -0.04
C ARG A 116 -8.88 5.11 0.09
N GLU A 117 -9.62 5.24 -1.00
CA GLU A 117 -11.04 4.94 -1.04
C GLU A 117 -11.36 3.97 -2.16
N GLU A 118 -12.32 3.07 -1.89
CA GLU A 118 -12.92 2.15 -2.87
C GLU A 118 -11.92 1.33 -3.70
N MET A 119 -10.78 0.98 -3.13
CA MET A 119 -9.76 0.17 -3.79
C MET A 119 -10.31 -1.22 -4.08
N PRO A 120 -10.24 -1.70 -5.35
CA PRO A 120 -10.80 -3.00 -5.70
C PRO A 120 -10.00 -4.14 -5.07
N LEU A 121 -10.71 -5.10 -4.52
CA LEU A 121 -10.20 -6.37 -4.04
C LEU A 121 -10.93 -7.50 -4.73
N LEU A 122 -10.23 -8.55 -5.10
CA LEU A 122 -10.86 -9.72 -5.70
C LEU A 122 -10.07 -11.00 -5.47
N ASP A 123 -10.79 -12.11 -5.53
CA ASP A 123 -10.24 -13.45 -5.50
C ASP A 123 -11.16 -14.33 -6.37
N VAL A 124 -10.79 -14.50 -7.62
CA VAL A 124 -11.64 -15.12 -8.65
C VAL A 124 -10.95 -16.34 -9.22
N MET A 125 -11.69 -17.43 -9.30
CA MET A 125 -11.27 -18.67 -9.95
C MET A 125 -11.93 -18.81 -11.32
N SER A 126 -11.14 -19.14 -12.33
CA SER A 126 -11.62 -19.49 -13.67
C SER A 126 -10.95 -20.79 -14.11
N GLY A 127 -11.65 -21.91 -13.94
CA GLY A 127 -11.06 -23.23 -14.14
C GLY A 127 -9.93 -23.50 -13.13
N GLN A 128 -8.69 -23.62 -13.62
CA GLN A 128 -7.50 -23.79 -12.77
C GLN A 128 -6.77 -22.49 -12.48
N ASP A 129 -7.15 -21.40 -13.15
CA ASP A 129 -6.51 -20.10 -12.99
C ASP A 129 -7.15 -19.31 -11.86
N ARG A 130 -6.31 -18.64 -11.06
CA ARG A 130 -6.74 -17.77 -9.95
C ARG A 130 -6.21 -16.36 -10.17
N LEU A 131 -7.12 -15.38 -10.15
CA LEU A 131 -6.77 -13.96 -10.13
C LEU A 131 -7.09 -13.39 -8.76
N LYS A 132 -6.05 -12.88 -8.08
CA LYS A 132 -6.16 -12.30 -6.74
C LYS A 132 -5.60 -10.87 -6.75
N LEU A 133 -6.41 -9.90 -6.31
CA LEU A 133 -6.00 -8.55 -5.97
C LEU A 133 -6.18 -8.41 -4.45
N ASP A 134 -5.08 -8.49 -3.72
CA ASP A 134 -5.04 -8.46 -2.26
C ASP A 134 -4.16 -7.33 -1.71
N ARG A 135 -3.79 -6.37 -2.57
CA ARG A 135 -2.90 -5.26 -2.21
C ARG A 135 -3.56 -3.92 -2.45
N ILE A 136 -3.31 -3.01 -1.56
CA ILE A 136 -3.72 -1.62 -1.63
C ILE A 136 -2.46 -0.77 -1.62
N ASP A 137 -2.23 -0.02 -2.69
CA ASP A 137 -1.12 0.93 -2.75
C ASP A 137 -1.39 2.07 -1.77
N THR A 138 -0.39 2.40 -0.99
CA THR A 138 -0.43 3.45 0.01
C THR A 138 0.84 4.30 -0.10
N ASP A 139 0.88 5.39 0.63
CA ASP A 139 2.09 6.21 0.76
C ASP A 139 2.01 6.89 2.11
N LEU A 140 2.51 6.21 3.13
CA LEU A 140 2.41 6.66 4.51
C LEU A 140 3.57 6.08 5.33
N VAL A 141 4.00 6.81 6.34
CA VAL A 141 4.88 6.26 7.38
C VAL A 141 4.06 6.04 8.65
N LEU A 142 3.98 4.80 9.08
CA LEU A 142 3.38 4.45 10.36
C LEU A 142 4.43 4.60 11.46
N SER A 143 4.10 5.29 12.54
CA SER A 143 4.96 5.39 13.71
C SER A 143 4.14 5.37 15.01
N PRO A 144 4.74 5.04 16.16
CA PRO A 144 4.05 5.13 17.44
C PRO A 144 3.65 6.56 17.83
N GLU A 145 4.29 7.56 17.24
CA GLU A 145 4.10 8.99 17.54
C GLU A 145 3.17 9.68 16.55
N ALA A 146 3.14 9.19 15.27
CA ALA A 146 2.31 9.75 14.22
C ALA A 146 1.71 8.62 13.37
N ASN A 147 0.49 8.81 12.86
CA ASN A 147 -0.21 7.85 12.00
C ASN A 147 -0.30 6.44 12.63
N ARG A 148 -0.55 6.40 13.92
CA ARG A 148 -0.47 5.19 14.75
C ARG A 148 -1.51 4.15 14.40
N TYR A 149 -2.65 4.58 13.89
CA TYR A 149 -3.82 3.74 13.65
C TYR A 149 -4.25 3.82 12.19
N LEU A 150 -4.59 2.66 11.64
CA LEU A 150 -5.29 2.56 10.36
C LEU A 150 -6.67 1.96 10.59
N LEU A 151 -7.67 2.52 9.94
CA LEU A 151 -8.99 1.94 9.85
C LEU A 151 -9.17 1.39 8.44
N LEU A 152 -9.42 0.10 8.34
CA LEU A 152 -9.75 -0.57 7.10
C LEU A 152 -11.25 -0.87 7.08
N VAL A 153 -11.93 -0.37 6.07
CA VAL A 153 -13.35 -0.61 5.82
C VAL A 153 -13.48 -1.48 4.58
N LEU A 154 -14.01 -2.69 4.74
CA LEU A 154 -14.26 -3.62 3.65
C LEU A 154 -15.74 -3.62 3.28
N ASN A 155 -16.02 -3.29 2.03
CA ASN A 155 -17.34 -3.44 1.44
C ASN A 155 -17.36 -4.72 0.60
N THR A 156 -17.97 -5.75 1.15
CA THR A 156 -17.96 -7.11 0.58
C THR A 156 -19.29 -7.47 -0.11
N GLY A 157 -20.22 -6.51 -0.21
CA GLY A 157 -21.53 -6.76 -0.76
C GLY A 157 -22.29 -7.84 0.03
N ARG A 158 -22.71 -8.91 -0.65
CA ARG A 158 -23.49 -9.99 -0.03
C ARG A 158 -22.65 -11.12 0.57
N SER A 159 -21.36 -11.16 0.29
CA SER A 159 -20.48 -12.25 0.72
C SER A 159 -19.58 -11.77 1.86
N ALA A 160 -19.82 -12.26 3.07
CA ALA A 160 -18.95 -11.96 4.19
C ALA A 160 -17.54 -12.53 3.94
N LEU A 161 -16.54 -11.72 4.20
CA LEU A 161 -15.12 -12.07 4.14
C LEU A 161 -14.54 -12.02 5.56
N THR A 162 -13.77 -13.02 5.95
CA THR A 162 -13.01 -12.94 7.20
C THR A 162 -11.57 -12.60 6.90
N LEU A 163 -11.14 -11.43 7.35
CA LEU A 163 -9.75 -11.03 7.26
C LEU A 163 -8.94 -11.77 8.33
N THR A 164 -7.89 -12.47 7.90
CA THR A 164 -7.03 -13.27 8.79
C THR A 164 -5.73 -12.56 9.16
N GLY A 165 -5.31 -11.57 8.36
CA GLY A 165 -4.11 -10.80 8.62
C GLY A 165 -3.93 -9.65 7.66
N VAL A 166 -3.06 -8.71 8.03
CA VAL A 166 -2.64 -7.59 7.19
C VAL A 166 -1.15 -7.34 7.38
N ASN A 167 -0.44 -7.21 6.29
CA ASN A 167 0.96 -6.83 6.29
C ASN A 167 1.15 -5.44 5.70
N ALA A 168 2.00 -4.66 6.33
CA ALA A 168 2.60 -3.48 5.75
C ALA A 168 3.81 -3.89 4.91
N ILE A 169 3.82 -3.52 3.64
CA ILE A 169 4.94 -3.75 2.73
C ILE A 169 5.60 -2.40 2.48
N ASN A 170 6.90 -2.35 2.71
CA ASN A 170 7.75 -1.29 2.23
C ASN A 170 8.39 -1.76 0.91
N ALA A 171 7.87 -1.26 -0.21
CA ALA A 171 8.60 -1.37 -1.46
C ALA A 171 9.78 -0.40 -1.33
N THR A 172 10.99 -0.92 -1.24
CA THR A 172 12.18 -0.09 -1.27
C THR A 172 12.11 0.76 -2.52
N GLU A 173 12.16 2.08 -2.36
CA GLU A 173 12.19 3.01 -3.48
C GLU A 173 13.26 2.53 -4.46
N GLN A 174 12.92 2.50 -5.74
CA GLN A 174 13.95 2.40 -6.77
C GLN A 174 14.90 3.56 -6.53
N PRO A 175 16.20 3.32 -6.34
CA PRO A 175 17.14 4.42 -6.31
C PRO A 175 16.89 5.21 -7.59
N GLU A 176 16.57 6.49 -7.46
CA GLU A 176 16.51 7.40 -8.60
C GLU A 176 17.69 7.05 -9.48
N SER A 177 17.43 6.83 -10.76
CA SER A 177 18.48 6.49 -11.71
C SER A 177 19.56 7.57 -11.55
N GLU A 178 20.67 7.19 -10.94
CA GLU A 178 21.81 8.08 -10.80
C GLU A 178 22.20 8.48 -12.23
N HIS A 179 21.85 9.69 -12.62
CA HIS A 179 22.31 10.26 -13.86
C HIS A 179 23.83 10.43 -13.73
N ILE A 180 24.56 9.43 -14.19
CA ILE A 180 26.00 9.53 -14.31
C ILE A 180 26.25 10.49 -15.47
N SER A 181 26.53 11.74 -15.14
CA SER A 181 27.08 12.68 -16.11
C SER A 181 28.49 12.23 -16.41
N LEU A 182 28.70 11.57 -17.51
CA LEU A 182 30.03 11.34 -18.06
C LEU A 182 30.51 12.66 -18.63
N ALA A 183 31.25 13.44 -17.84
CA ALA A 183 32.02 14.54 -18.32
C ALA A 183 33.27 13.96 -19.00
N GLY A 184 33.19 13.75 -20.29
CA GLY A 184 34.35 13.44 -21.10
C GLY A 184 34.90 14.73 -21.74
N GLU A 185 36.18 15.01 -21.62
CA GLU A 185 36.81 16.01 -22.46
C GLU A 185 36.99 15.44 -23.87
N GLY A 186 36.26 16.01 -24.82
CA GLY A 186 36.36 15.63 -26.21
C GLY A 186 37.55 16.38 -26.84
N GLU A 187 38.53 15.65 -27.33
CA GLU A 187 39.60 16.22 -28.15
C GLU A 187 39.19 16.19 -29.63
N ARG A 188 39.15 17.34 -30.26
CA ARG A 188 38.83 17.45 -31.67
C ARG A 188 40.08 17.10 -32.50
N VAL A 189 40.08 15.93 -33.09
CA VAL A 189 41.23 15.41 -33.84
C VAL A 189 41.24 15.95 -35.30
N SER A 190 40.06 16.31 -35.83
CA SER A 190 39.91 16.93 -37.14
C SER A 190 38.59 17.70 -37.24
N GLU A 191 38.33 18.42 -38.34
CA GLU A 191 37.03 19.12 -38.54
C GLU A 191 35.80 18.20 -38.51
N SER A 192 35.96 16.91 -38.71
CA SER A 192 34.89 15.90 -38.78
C SER A 192 34.96 14.83 -37.67
N GLU A 193 35.95 14.87 -36.77
CA GLU A 193 36.18 13.78 -35.82
C GLU A 193 36.49 14.32 -34.40
N ALA A 194 35.76 13.82 -33.42
CA ALA A 194 35.96 14.09 -32.00
C ALA A 194 36.08 12.78 -31.23
N VAL A 195 37.13 12.68 -30.40
CA VAL A 195 37.34 11.52 -29.52
C VAL A 195 37.09 11.94 -28.10
N TRP A 196 36.24 11.18 -27.40
CA TRP A 196 35.95 11.37 -25.97
C TRP A 196 36.81 10.40 -25.16
N ARG A 197 37.49 10.90 -24.15
CA ARG A 197 38.27 10.10 -23.20
C ARG A 197 37.63 10.11 -21.82
#